data_ef6a3bd9bf03cd6401f8b54e5f2df00e
#
_entry.id   ef6a3bd9bf03cd6401f8b54e5f2df00e
#
_cell.length_a   1.000
_cell.length_b   1.000
_cell.length_c   1.000
_cell.angle_alpha   90.00
_cell.angle_beta   90.00
_cell.angle_gamma   90.00
#
_symmetry.space_group_name_H-M   'P 1'
#
loop_
_entity.id
_entity.type
_entity.pdbx_description
1 polymer ?
#
loop_
_entity_poly.entity_id
_entity_poly.type
_entity_poly.pdbx_seq_one_letter_code
_entity_poly.pdbx_strand_id
1 'polypeptide(L)'
;MSYVIGVYSGQRDLAGVLRQRCPAWNFATADAERDRSRIIIIDADSHLLLEAPPRKSVVRIVLEGNGVEAAQRRSGELHIGRESFLAAPAGLLAFACDLADAVTHATQLEQEVGYLTQIQELMAMVEAEAVSERVTRTVLNILGVSRGALMLHDPRLERYVVSFSNDPSCRETGEFLPGVPPDLLQRALSSGTFLAAERDAYGCGLVVMPLQVDQDLIGVVRVPVEPEDELDESSLPSVTRYLTAVVPVLGNIYQLTRSRDLAMRDDLTKAFNRRFFESYLDEEMERSRRYGSLFSIIFLDLDDLKMVNNFYGHLTGSRVLQEVAKRILSAVRGIDKVVRFGGDEFCIILPQTDQDQAVAVANRVRKSLTASSLHLDEKVEISITASFGIATYPTHAVTKEDLIRQADQAMYRVKSTTKNAVGLATIEDATKPIPI
;
A
#
# COMPACT_ATOMS: atom_id res chain seq x y z
N MET A 1 24.85 -0.23 32.26
CA MET A 1 24.81 1.08 31.54
C MET A 1 25.31 2.14 32.49
N SER A 2 26.18 3.04 32.05
CA SER A 2 26.60 4.18 32.92
C SER A 2 25.55 5.28 32.78
N TYR A 3 24.84 5.56 33.85
CA TYR A 3 23.88 6.67 33.91
C TYR A 3 24.61 8.00 34.06
N VAL A 4 24.17 8.99 33.30
CA VAL A 4 24.52 10.38 33.53
C VAL A 4 23.41 11.02 34.36
N ILE A 5 23.76 11.58 35.52
CA ILE A 5 22.83 12.21 36.44
C ILE A 5 23.01 13.72 36.33
N GLY A 6 21.98 14.39 35.83
CA GLY A 6 21.96 15.86 35.79
C GLY A 6 21.69 16.45 37.17
N VAL A 7 22.51 17.39 37.59
CA VAL A 7 22.33 18.08 38.88
C VAL A 7 22.07 19.58 38.66
N TYR A 8 20.90 20.02 39.07
CA TYR A 8 20.46 21.42 38.99
C TYR A 8 20.41 22.01 40.41
N SER A 9 21.33 22.85 40.73
CA SER A 9 21.38 23.49 42.06
C SER A 9 21.84 24.94 41.96
N GLY A 10 21.14 25.84 42.63
CA GLY A 10 21.56 27.23 42.82
C GLY A 10 22.79 27.37 43.70
N GLN A 11 23.16 26.33 44.45
CA GLN A 11 24.37 26.28 45.27
C GLN A 11 25.51 25.63 44.46
N ARG A 12 26.60 26.34 44.32
CA ARG A 12 27.75 26.05 43.42
C ARG A 12 28.43 24.68 43.56
N ASP A 13 28.08 23.83 44.54
CA ASP A 13 28.87 22.62 44.84
C ASP A 13 28.08 21.32 45.15
N LEU A 14 26.77 21.25 44.94
CA LEU A 14 26.03 20.00 45.16
C LEU A 14 26.58 18.84 44.29
N ALA A 15 26.93 19.12 43.07
CA ALA A 15 27.51 18.12 42.15
C ALA A 15 28.91 17.67 42.67
N GLY A 16 29.72 18.55 43.23
CA GLY A 16 30.99 18.25 43.87
C GLY A 16 30.84 17.37 45.11
N VAL A 17 29.91 17.70 45.98
CA VAL A 17 29.56 16.88 47.15
C VAL A 17 29.11 15.49 46.79
N LEU A 18 28.25 15.36 45.74
CA LEU A 18 27.79 14.07 45.28
C LEU A 18 28.89 13.23 44.64
N ARG A 19 29.81 13.83 43.87
CA ARG A 19 30.98 13.13 43.33
C ARG A 19 31.90 12.58 44.44
N GLN A 20 32.09 13.32 45.52
CA GLN A 20 32.86 12.81 46.65
C GLN A 20 32.19 11.66 47.41
N ARG A 21 30.87 11.71 47.58
CA ARG A 21 30.12 10.69 48.32
C ARG A 21 29.77 9.46 47.49
N CYS A 22 29.69 9.59 46.17
CA CYS A 22 29.30 8.56 45.27
C CYS A 22 30.25 8.53 44.04
N PRO A 23 31.53 8.18 44.20
CA PRO A 23 32.54 8.24 43.13
C PRO A 23 32.29 7.29 41.95
N ALA A 24 31.42 6.28 42.12
CA ALA A 24 31.03 5.36 41.07
C ALA A 24 29.99 5.94 40.10
N TRP A 25 29.46 7.13 40.38
CA TRP A 25 28.39 7.74 39.60
C TRP A 25 28.87 8.95 38.81
N ASN A 26 28.35 9.09 37.59
CA ASN A 26 28.70 10.21 36.71
C ASN A 26 27.67 11.34 36.86
N PHE A 27 28.10 12.48 37.45
CA PHE A 27 27.27 13.66 37.64
C PHE A 27 27.67 14.77 36.68
N ALA A 28 26.71 15.25 35.88
CA ALA A 28 26.89 16.38 34.98
C ALA A 28 26.15 17.63 35.53
N THR A 29 26.73 18.81 35.28
CA THR A 29 26.05 20.07 35.58
C THR A 29 25.02 20.38 34.48
N ALA A 30 23.96 21.10 34.88
CA ALA A 30 22.72 21.31 34.16
C ALA A 30 22.81 21.68 32.66
N ASP A 31 23.83 22.45 32.29
CA ASP A 31 23.88 23.07 30.96
C ASP A 31 24.52 22.20 29.86
N ALA A 32 25.22 21.13 30.22
CA ALA A 32 26.00 20.35 29.24
C ALA A 32 25.31 19.10 28.68
N GLU A 33 24.33 18.51 29.42
CA GLU A 33 23.77 17.21 29.04
C GLU A 33 22.27 17.05 29.35
N ARG A 34 21.47 18.12 29.23
CA ARG A 34 20.03 18.14 29.53
C ARG A 34 19.25 17.05 28.78
N ASP A 35 19.66 16.71 27.60
CA ASP A 35 18.99 15.75 26.73
C ASP A 35 19.40 14.27 26.94
N ARG A 36 20.49 14.03 27.67
CA ARG A 36 21.03 12.67 27.88
C ARG A 36 20.78 12.10 29.29
N SER A 37 20.38 12.94 30.24
CA SER A 37 20.17 12.52 31.61
C SER A 37 18.83 11.84 31.80
N ARG A 38 18.80 10.60 32.29
CA ARG A 38 17.58 9.89 32.69
C ARG A 38 17.14 10.17 34.10
N ILE A 39 18.02 10.71 34.93
CA ILE A 39 17.75 11.11 36.30
C ILE A 39 18.21 12.54 36.44
N ILE A 40 17.35 13.39 36.99
CA ILE A 40 17.62 14.78 37.23
C ILE A 40 17.42 15.06 38.72
N ILE A 41 18.44 15.56 39.37
CA ILE A 41 18.38 16.03 40.78
C ILE A 41 18.25 17.55 40.76
N ILE A 42 17.23 18.07 41.39
CA ILE A 42 16.90 19.49 41.40
C ILE A 42 16.90 19.95 42.87
N ASP A 43 17.65 21.01 43.16
CA ASP A 43 17.51 21.69 44.46
C ASP A 43 16.24 22.54 44.48
N ALA A 44 15.53 22.58 45.61
CA ALA A 44 14.23 23.27 45.73
C ALA A 44 14.31 24.73 45.27
N ASP A 45 15.43 25.40 45.55
CA ASP A 45 15.66 26.79 45.17
C ASP A 45 15.78 27.01 43.66
N SER A 46 16.03 25.92 42.89
CA SER A 46 16.18 25.93 41.42
C SER A 46 14.96 25.38 40.70
N HIS A 47 13.95 24.89 41.40
CA HIS A 47 12.77 24.22 40.83
C HIS A 47 11.92 25.12 39.91
N LEU A 48 11.87 26.42 40.22
CA LEU A 48 11.12 27.43 39.45
C LEU A 48 11.77 27.79 38.10
N LEU A 49 13.04 27.44 37.88
CA LEU A 49 13.79 27.77 36.67
C LEU A 49 13.60 26.74 35.54
N LEU A 50 12.93 25.62 35.81
CA LEU A 50 12.68 24.56 34.84
C LEU A 50 11.28 24.70 34.20
N GLU A 51 11.13 25.60 33.23
CA GLU A 51 9.85 25.88 32.56
C GLU A 51 9.37 24.75 31.60
N ALA A 52 10.25 23.87 31.12
CA ALA A 52 9.88 22.84 30.18
C ALA A 52 9.45 21.54 30.87
N PRO A 53 8.32 20.92 30.44
CA PRO A 53 7.93 19.62 30.96
C PRO A 53 9.00 18.57 30.61
N PRO A 54 9.27 17.58 31.48
CA PRO A 54 10.24 16.54 31.23
C PRO A 54 9.78 15.67 30.06
N ARG A 55 10.71 15.12 29.27
CA ARG A 55 10.41 13.93 28.46
C ARG A 55 9.83 12.86 29.41
N LYS A 56 8.80 12.14 28.98
CA LYS A 56 8.03 11.17 29.81
C LYS A 56 8.87 10.08 30.50
N SER A 57 10.15 9.92 30.14
CA SER A 57 11.07 8.88 30.63
C SER A 57 12.14 9.37 31.62
N VAL A 58 11.97 10.53 32.22
CA VAL A 58 12.96 11.10 33.15
C VAL A 58 12.44 11.08 34.59
N VAL A 59 13.21 10.46 35.51
CA VAL A 59 12.93 10.51 36.93
C VAL A 59 13.50 11.80 37.51
N ARG A 60 12.68 12.60 38.15
CA ARG A 60 13.07 13.83 38.84
C ARG A 60 13.12 13.60 40.35
N ILE A 61 14.23 13.94 40.95
CA ILE A 61 14.39 13.97 42.41
C ILE A 61 14.51 15.42 42.80
N VAL A 62 13.54 15.91 43.55
CA VAL A 62 13.53 17.28 44.08
C VAL A 62 14.00 17.22 45.54
N LEU A 63 15.13 17.89 45.81
CA LEU A 63 15.66 17.99 47.18
C LEU A 63 15.00 19.16 47.92
N GLU A 64 14.13 18.85 48.87
CA GLU A 64 13.42 19.85 49.65
C GLU A 64 14.30 20.40 50.76
N GLY A 65 14.43 21.74 50.83
CA GLY A 65 14.95 22.47 51.98
C GLY A 65 13.89 22.62 53.10
N ASN A 66 14.31 23.05 54.27
CA ASN A 66 13.38 23.34 55.36
C ASN A 66 12.47 24.53 54.97
N GLY A 67 11.20 24.26 54.63
CA GLY A 67 10.22 25.31 54.37
C GLY A 67 9.47 25.28 53.04
N VAL A 68 9.62 24.24 52.21
CA VAL A 68 8.85 24.12 50.95
C VAL A 68 7.42 23.67 51.23
N GLU A 69 6.43 24.49 50.84
CA GLU A 69 5.02 24.16 51.00
C GLU A 69 4.58 23.03 50.04
N ALA A 70 3.75 22.12 50.54
CA ALA A 70 3.23 20.96 49.80
C ALA A 70 2.45 21.35 48.51
N ALA A 71 2.03 22.60 48.39
CA ALA A 71 1.29 23.13 47.24
C ALA A 71 2.12 23.26 45.93
N GLN A 72 3.47 23.16 46.01
CA GLN A 72 4.36 23.30 44.86
C GLN A 72 4.80 21.96 44.23
N ARG A 73 4.31 20.82 44.76
CA ARG A 73 4.68 19.48 44.27
C ARG A 73 4.00 19.15 42.96
N ARG A 74 4.81 18.79 41.94
CA ARG A 74 4.30 18.37 40.64
C ARG A 74 4.13 16.86 40.62
N SER A 75 3.12 16.38 39.88
CA SER A 75 2.91 14.95 39.66
C SER A 75 4.10 14.36 38.91
N GLY A 76 4.62 13.22 39.34
CA GLY A 76 5.74 12.50 38.71
C GLY A 76 7.14 12.92 39.19
N GLU A 77 7.22 13.70 40.29
CA GLU A 77 8.47 14.07 40.93
C GLU A 77 8.63 13.36 42.28
N LEU A 78 9.84 12.94 42.57
CA LEU A 78 10.21 12.33 43.85
C LEU A 78 10.77 13.42 44.75
N HIS A 79 10.04 13.80 45.79
CA HIS A 79 10.43 14.83 46.73
C HIS A 79 11.12 14.21 47.95
N ILE A 80 12.37 14.58 48.19
CA ILE A 80 13.20 14.03 49.28
C ILE A 80 13.85 15.17 50.05
N GLY A 81 13.76 15.10 51.36
CA GLY A 81 14.48 16.05 52.20
C GLY A 81 15.99 16.03 51.94
N ARG A 82 16.58 17.19 51.72
CA ARG A 82 17.98 17.36 51.35
C ARG A 82 18.94 16.67 52.31
N GLU A 83 18.71 16.79 53.63
CA GLU A 83 19.53 16.13 54.63
C GLU A 83 19.43 14.61 54.56
N SER A 84 18.22 14.06 54.35
CA SER A 84 17.98 12.64 54.20
C SER A 84 18.65 12.09 52.93
N PHE A 85 18.61 12.83 51.84
CA PHE A 85 19.30 12.46 50.61
C PHE A 85 20.81 12.44 50.78
N LEU A 86 21.38 13.47 51.39
CA LEU A 86 22.81 13.55 51.62
C LEU A 86 23.33 12.53 52.66
N ALA A 87 22.46 12.01 53.52
CA ALA A 87 22.82 10.95 54.48
C ALA A 87 23.03 9.58 53.79
N ALA A 88 22.24 9.25 52.78
CA ALA A 88 22.29 7.95 52.06
C ALA A 88 22.13 8.10 50.54
N PRO A 89 22.96 8.88 49.85
CA PRO A 89 22.75 9.22 48.45
C PRO A 89 22.86 8.01 47.51
N ALA A 90 23.75 7.06 47.80
CA ALA A 90 23.97 5.88 46.93
C ALA A 90 22.75 4.97 46.87
N GLY A 91 22.06 4.72 47.94
CA GLY A 91 20.85 3.90 47.98
C GLY A 91 19.67 4.57 47.28
N LEU A 92 19.49 5.86 47.46
CA LEU A 92 18.43 6.62 46.79
C LEU A 92 18.69 6.78 45.28
N LEU A 93 19.93 6.93 44.88
CA LEU A 93 20.31 6.96 43.47
C LEU A 93 20.11 5.60 42.81
N ALA A 94 20.46 4.50 43.49
CA ALA A 94 20.18 3.15 42.97
C ALA A 94 18.66 2.93 42.76
N PHE A 95 17.84 3.30 43.74
CA PHE A 95 16.39 3.25 43.62
C PHE A 95 15.87 4.12 42.45
N ALA A 96 16.42 5.32 42.29
CA ALA A 96 16.03 6.20 41.17
C ALA A 96 16.43 5.62 39.82
N CYS A 97 17.54 4.87 39.70
CA CYS A 97 17.91 4.15 38.50
C CYS A 97 16.94 3.01 38.20
N ASP A 98 16.61 2.19 39.19
CA ASP A 98 15.63 1.12 39.04
C ASP A 98 14.26 1.67 38.62
N LEU A 99 13.86 2.80 39.18
CA LEU A 99 12.63 3.49 38.83
C LEU A 99 12.70 4.05 37.38
N ALA A 100 13.83 4.64 36.98
CA ALA A 100 14.01 5.15 35.60
C ALA A 100 13.97 4.01 34.58
N ASP A 101 14.53 2.85 34.89
CA ASP A 101 14.45 1.67 34.05
C ASP A 101 13.02 1.14 33.98
N ALA A 102 12.31 1.08 35.09
CA ALA A 102 10.92 0.64 35.12
C ALA A 102 10.01 1.60 34.35
N VAL A 103 10.18 2.92 34.46
CA VAL A 103 9.43 3.93 33.69
C VAL A 103 9.74 3.79 32.19
N THR A 104 11.00 3.60 31.85
CA THR A 104 11.41 3.41 30.44
C THR A 104 10.76 2.15 29.86
N HIS A 105 10.77 1.06 30.62
CA HIS A 105 10.16 -0.20 30.21
C HIS A 105 8.63 -0.09 30.09
N ALA A 106 7.97 0.57 31.04
CA ALA A 106 6.53 0.82 30.97
C ALA A 106 6.16 1.67 29.74
N THR A 107 6.94 2.72 29.43
CA THR A 107 6.72 3.54 28.23
C THR A 107 6.88 2.72 26.94
N GLN A 108 7.86 1.81 26.90
CA GLN A 108 8.03 0.89 25.76
C GLN A 108 6.84 -0.06 25.62
N LEU A 109 6.35 -0.63 26.72
CA LEU A 109 5.18 -1.50 26.73
C LEU A 109 3.90 -0.76 26.27
N GLU A 110 3.71 0.49 26.74
CA GLU A 110 2.59 1.31 26.26
C GLU A 110 2.65 1.57 24.76
N GLN A 111 3.84 1.82 24.20
CA GLN A 111 4.02 1.96 22.75
C GLN A 111 3.73 0.65 22.01
N GLU A 112 4.21 -0.49 22.53
CA GLU A 112 3.94 -1.80 21.93
C GLU A 112 2.45 -2.13 21.94
N VAL A 113 1.75 -1.89 23.04
CA VAL A 113 0.29 -2.05 23.12
C VAL A 113 -0.41 -1.12 22.13
N GLY A 114 0.06 0.12 21.99
CA GLY A 114 -0.45 1.06 21.00
C GLY A 114 -0.30 0.53 19.58
N TYR A 115 0.85 -0.03 19.21
CA TYR A 115 1.07 -0.64 17.90
C TYR A 115 0.20 -1.87 17.67
N LEU A 116 0.06 -2.75 18.68
CA LEU A 116 -0.81 -3.93 18.57
C LEU A 116 -2.28 -3.54 18.35
N THR A 117 -2.74 -2.50 19.05
CA THR A 117 -4.10 -1.97 18.85
C THR A 117 -4.27 -1.43 17.42
N GLN A 118 -3.31 -0.67 16.91
CA GLN A 118 -3.35 -0.17 15.52
C GLN A 118 -3.33 -1.31 14.50
N ILE A 119 -2.56 -2.39 14.75
CA ILE A 119 -2.54 -3.57 13.87
C ILE A 119 -3.90 -4.26 13.87
N GLN A 120 -4.55 -4.41 15.04
CA GLN A 120 -5.89 -4.98 15.11
C GLN A 120 -6.91 -4.12 14.34
N GLU A 121 -6.84 -2.79 14.45
CA GLU A 121 -7.66 -1.89 13.64
C GLU A 121 -7.41 -2.07 12.14
N LEU A 122 -6.13 -2.18 11.72
CA LEU A 122 -5.76 -2.41 10.32
C LEU A 122 -6.28 -3.75 9.80
N MET A 123 -6.21 -4.81 10.61
CA MET A 123 -6.73 -6.14 10.23
C MET A 123 -8.26 -6.15 10.07
N ALA A 124 -8.98 -5.24 10.72
CA ALA A 124 -10.42 -5.08 10.57
C ALA A 124 -10.81 -4.28 9.32
N MET A 125 -9.87 -3.58 8.68
CA MET A 125 -10.12 -2.82 7.46
C MET A 125 -10.14 -3.76 6.26
N VAL A 126 -11.19 -3.66 5.45
CA VAL A 126 -11.39 -4.51 4.25
C VAL A 126 -10.78 -3.87 3.00
N GLU A 127 -10.61 -2.55 2.98
CA GLU A 127 -10.15 -1.79 1.82
C GLU A 127 -8.65 -1.48 1.89
N ALA A 128 -7.91 -1.90 0.87
CA ALA A 128 -6.47 -1.69 0.79
C ALA A 128 -6.06 -0.21 0.82
N GLU A 129 -6.88 0.68 0.25
CA GLU A 129 -6.65 2.13 0.25
C GLU A 129 -6.70 2.71 1.67
N ALA A 130 -7.71 2.32 2.46
CA ALA A 130 -7.86 2.78 3.84
C ALA A 130 -6.67 2.31 4.73
N VAL A 131 -6.21 1.08 4.52
CA VAL A 131 -5.01 0.56 5.20
C VAL A 131 -3.78 1.36 4.80
N SER A 132 -3.60 1.62 3.51
CA SER A 132 -2.46 2.38 2.97
C SER A 132 -2.41 3.81 3.50
N GLU A 133 -3.55 4.49 3.56
CA GLU A 133 -3.67 5.81 4.16
C GLU A 133 -3.26 5.80 5.64
N ARG A 134 -3.80 4.87 6.41
CA ARG A 134 -3.52 4.77 7.84
C ARG A 134 -2.05 4.51 8.12
N VAL A 135 -1.45 3.57 7.37
CA VAL A 135 -0.03 3.23 7.49
C VAL A 135 0.84 4.44 7.18
N THR A 136 0.58 5.12 6.06
CA THR A 136 1.35 6.29 5.67
C THR A 136 1.24 7.40 6.70
N ARG A 137 0.03 7.75 7.13
CA ARG A 137 -0.17 8.80 8.15
C ARG A 137 0.53 8.48 9.48
N THR A 138 0.53 7.22 9.90
CA THR A 138 1.23 6.81 11.12
C THR A 138 2.74 6.97 10.98
N VAL A 139 3.32 6.56 9.84
CA VAL A 139 4.76 6.76 9.56
C VAL A 139 5.11 8.25 9.57
N LEU A 140 4.32 9.09 8.90
CA LEU A 140 4.54 10.53 8.86
C LEU A 140 4.48 11.17 10.26
N ASN A 141 3.51 10.76 11.08
CA ASN A 141 3.38 11.24 12.45
C ASN A 141 4.59 10.84 13.33
N ILE A 142 5.11 9.62 13.17
CA ILE A 142 6.30 9.16 13.92
C ILE A 142 7.53 9.97 13.49
N LEU A 143 7.67 10.28 12.20
CA LEU A 143 8.80 11.04 11.68
C LEU A 143 8.69 12.56 11.91
N GLY A 144 7.51 13.06 12.32
CA GLY A 144 7.27 14.49 12.48
C GLY A 144 7.19 15.26 11.16
N VAL A 145 6.88 14.58 10.05
CA VAL A 145 6.79 15.17 8.70
C VAL A 145 5.36 15.14 8.17
N SER A 146 5.06 16.00 7.22
CA SER A 146 3.68 16.21 6.76
C SER A 146 3.34 15.49 5.44
N ARG A 147 4.34 15.14 4.61
CA ARG A 147 4.13 14.65 3.25
C ARG A 147 4.78 13.29 3.03
N GLY A 148 4.09 12.43 2.28
CA GLY A 148 4.60 11.14 1.88
C GLY A 148 3.62 10.34 1.03
N ALA A 149 4.07 9.20 0.56
CA ALA A 149 3.29 8.30 -0.27
C ALA A 149 3.62 6.85 0.04
N LEU A 150 2.63 5.99 -0.08
CA LEU A 150 2.77 4.54 -0.10
C LEU A 150 2.44 4.04 -1.50
N MET A 151 3.40 3.36 -2.09
CA MET A 151 3.25 2.66 -3.35
C MET A 151 3.22 1.16 -3.08
N LEU A 152 2.25 0.47 -3.67
CA LEU A 152 2.12 -0.99 -3.57
C LEU A 152 2.22 -1.60 -4.97
N HIS A 153 2.77 -2.79 -5.06
CA HIS A 153 2.81 -3.56 -6.29
C HIS A 153 1.39 -4.03 -6.65
N ASP A 154 0.90 -3.62 -7.82
CA ASP A 154 -0.35 -4.15 -8.38
C ASP A 154 -0.02 -5.34 -9.31
N PRO A 155 -0.36 -6.57 -8.91
CA PRO A 155 -0.07 -7.75 -9.72
C PRO A 155 -0.83 -7.80 -11.04
N ARG A 156 -1.89 -6.99 -11.22
CA ARG A 156 -2.67 -6.90 -12.45
C ARG A 156 -1.95 -6.10 -13.52
N LEU A 157 -1.26 -5.04 -13.06
CA LEU A 157 -0.55 -4.10 -13.92
C LEU A 157 0.94 -4.45 -14.04
N GLU A 158 1.42 -5.40 -13.24
CA GLU A 158 2.84 -5.76 -13.09
C GLU A 158 3.74 -4.55 -12.82
N ARG A 159 3.20 -3.58 -12.07
CA ARG A 159 3.88 -2.33 -11.71
C ARG A 159 3.48 -1.85 -10.33
N TYR A 160 4.26 -0.93 -9.78
CA TYR A 160 3.89 -0.24 -8.55
C TYR A 160 2.91 0.88 -8.85
N VAL A 161 1.88 0.99 -8.03
CA VAL A 161 0.88 2.05 -8.09
C VAL A 161 0.86 2.83 -6.79
N VAL A 162 0.57 4.12 -6.87
CA VAL A 162 0.37 4.96 -5.70
C VAL A 162 -0.93 4.53 -5.02
N SER A 163 -0.81 3.83 -3.89
CA SER A 163 -1.96 3.38 -3.10
C SER A 163 -2.51 4.47 -2.19
N PHE A 164 -1.61 5.32 -1.67
CA PHE A 164 -1.98 6.55 -0.97
C PHE A 164 -0.88 7.58 -1.13
N SER A 165 -1.24 8.84 -1.35
CA SER A 165 -0.32 9.98 -1.34
C SER A 165 -1.00 11.26 -0.89
N ASN A 166 -0.35 12.00 -0.01
CA ASN A 166 -0.62 13.41 0.26
C ASN A 166 0.52 14.32 -0.23
N ASP A 167 1.45 13.77 -1.02
CA ASP A 167 2.54 14.49 -1.65
C ASP A 167 2.18 14.87 -3.11
N PRO A 168 2.04 16.17 -3.44
CA PRO A 168 1.70 16.62 -4.79
C PRO A 168 2.74 16.24 -5.86
N SER A 169 3.98 15.97 -5.46
CA SER A 169 5.06 15.56 -6.37
C SER A 169 4.98 14.08 -6.76
N CYS A 170 4.25 13.28 -6.00
CA CYS A 170 4.05 11.86 -6.26
C CYS A 170 2.84 11.67 -7.18
N ARG A 171 3.04 11.84 -8.49
CA ARG A 171 2.02 11.58 -9.52
C ARG A 171 2.32 10.27 -10.21
N GLU A 172 1.29 9.60 -10.73
CA GLU A 172 1.46 8.45 -11.62
C GLU A 172 2.17 8.92 -12.90
N THR A 173 3.47 8.67 -12.93
CA THR A 173 4.28 8.81 -14.13
C THR A 173 4.48 7.42 -14.69
N GLY A 174 4.70 7.08 -15.82
CA GLY A 174 4.95 5.71 -16.32
C GLY A 174 6.22 5.04 -15.77
N GLU A 175 6.83 5.59 -14.72
CA GLU A 175 8.01 5.08 -14.04
C GLU A 175 7.68 3.85 -13.17
N PHE A 176 8.68 3.00 -12.96
CA PHE A 176 8.55 1.78 -12.14
C PHE A 176 8.13 2.09 -10.69
N LEU A 177 8.73 3.12 -10.10
CA LEU A 177 8.38 3.67 -8.80
C LEU A 177 8.47 5.20 -8.88
N PRO A 178 7.34 5.90 -9.03
CA PRO A 178 7.33 7.35 -9.24
C PRO A 178 8.10 8.13 -8.18
N GLY A 179 9.11 8.89 -8.62
CA GLY A 179 9.92 9.72 -7.74
C GLY A 179 10.80 8.97 -6.73
N VAL A 180 11.09 7.68 -6.97
CA VAL A 180 12.07 6.90 -6.20
C VAL A 180 13.26 6.56 -7.09
N PRO A 181 14.44 7.11 -6.82
CA PRO A 181 15.66 6.77 -7.57
C PRO A 181 16.00 5.28 -7.43
N PRO A 182 16.29 4.57 -8.55
CA PRO A 182 16.57 3.13 -8.51
C PRO A 182 17.79 2.75 -7.64
N ASP A 183 18.82 3.58 -7.64
CA ASP A 183 20.02 3.39 -6.82
C ASP A 183 19.76 3.52 -5.33
N LEU A 184 18.88 4.45 -4.94
CA LEU A 184 18.44 4.64 -3.56
C LEU A 184 17.62 3.43 -3.08
N LEU A 185 16.70 2.95 -3.92
CA LEU A 185 15.92 1.76 -3.63
C LEU A 185 16.84 0.52 -3.47
N GLN A 186 17.80 0.33 -4.37
CA GLN A 186 18.72 -0.78 -4.30
C GLN A 186 19.58 -0.74 -3.03
N ARG A 187 20.05 0.44 -2.62
CA ARG A 187 20.78 0.61 -1.36
C ARG A 187 19.89 0.29 -0.16
N ALA A 188 18.62 0.76 -0.15
CA ALA A 188 17.67 0.46 0.93
C ALA A 188 17.40 -1.05 1.04
N LEU A 189 17.22 -1.74 -0.07
CA LEU A 189 17.02 -3.19 -0.12
C LEU A 189 18.26 -3.96 0.37
N SER A 190 19.45 -3.50 0.01
CA SER A 190 20.71 -4.19 0.35
C SER A 190 21.09 -4.01 1.82
N SER A 191 20.76 -2.86 2.42
CA SER A 191 21.08 -2.55 3.80
C SER A 191 20.15 -3.18 4.82
N GLY A 192 18.95 -3.62 4.39
CA GLY A 192 17.86 -4.05 5.28
C GLY A 192 17.39 -2.95 6.24
N THR A 193 17.84 -1.71 6.02
CA THR A 193 17.53 -0.54 6.83
C THR A 193 16.91 0.55 5.95
N PHE A 194 16.13 1.42 6.58
CA PHE A 194 15.60 2.60 5.90
C PHE A 194 16.72 3.59 5.63
N LEU A 195 16.87 4.04 4.39
CA LEU A 195 17.89 5.01 4.02
C LEU A 195 17.26 6.37 3.82
N ALA A 196 17.78 7.36 4.58
CA ALA A 196 17.65 8.75 4.19
C ALA A 196 18.55 9.00 2.99
N ALA A 197 18.03 9.58 1.92
CA ALA A 197 18.87 10.09 0.84
C ALA A 197 19.76 11.20 1.38
N GLU A 198 20.96 11.33 0.82
CA GLU A 198 21.75 12.55 1.03
C GLU A 198 20.90 13.75 0.63
N ARG A 199 20.83 14.75 1.51
CA ARG A 199 20.17 16.00 1.17
C ARG A 199 20.91 16.67 0.02
N ASP A 200 20.17 17.16 -0.95
CA ASP A 200 20.76 17.94 -2.05
C ASP A 200 21.35 19.27 -1.55
N ALA A 201 21.96 20.04 -2.46
CA ALA A 201 22.55 21.33 -2.16
C ALA A 201 21.53 22.37 -1.60
N TYR A 202 20.24 22.12 -1.73
CA TYR A 202 19.14 22.94 -1.24
C TYR A 202 18.55 22.43 0.09
N GLY A 203 19.11 21.33 0.64
CA GLY A 203 18.65 20.73 1.89
C GLY A 203 17.45 19.78 1.74
N CYS A 204 16.95 19.57 0.52
CA CYS A 204 15.89 18.60 0.23
C CYS A 204 16.43 17.17 0.28
N GLY A 205 15.67 16.27 0.86
CA GLY A 205 16.02 14.87 0.98
C GLY A 205 14.87 13.94 0.66
N LEU A 206 15.17 12.66 0.65
CA LEU A 206 14.17 11.61 0.42
C LEU A 206 14.45 10.42 1.34
N VAL A 207 13.46 10.02 2.11
CA VAL A 207 13.50 8.77 2.87
C VAL A 207 12.69 7.72 2.12
N VAL A 208 13.31 6.56 1.87
CA VAL A 208 12.71 5.43 1.17
C VAL A 208 12.69 4.22 2.09
N MET A 209 11.52 3.63 2.27
CA MET A 209 11.29 2.49 3.15
C MET A 209 10.69 1.34 2.35
N PRO A 210 11.49 0.36 1.92
CA PRO A 210 10.98 -0.80 1.20
C PRO A 210 10.17 -1.70 2.14
N LEU A 211 9.03 -2.16 1.67
CA LEU A 211 8.16 -3.11 2.34
C LEU A 211 8.33 -4.46 1.68
N GLN A 212 8.99 -5.39 2.39
CA GLN A 212 9.29 -6.72 1.88
C GLN A 212 8.57 -7.79 2.70
N VAL A 213 8.02 -8.78 2.00
CA VAL A 213 7.54 -10.03 2.58
C VAL A 213 8.37 -11.17 1.96
N ASP A 214 9.07 -11.92 2.77
CA ASP A 214 10.07 -12.89 2.36
C ASP A 214 11.17 -12.23 1.50
N GLN A 215 11.17 -12.45 0.19
CA GLN A 215 12.09 -11.81 -0.76
C GLN A 215 11.37 -10.89 -1.76
N ASP A 216 10.05 -10.83 -1.69
CA ASP A 216 9.25 -10.02 -2.60
C ASP A 216 9.10 -8.59 -2.07
N LEU A 217 9.46 -7.60 -2.87
CA LEU A 217 9.16 -6.19 -2.61
C LEU A 217 7.68 -5.95 -2.90
N ILE A 218 6.87 -5.83 -1.86
CA ILE A 218 5.41 -5.60 -1.98
C ILE A 218 5.05 -4.13 -2.08
N GLY A 219 5.93 -3.24 -1.67
CA GLY A 219 5.67 -1.80 -1.72
C GLY A 219 6.85 -0.96 -1.23
N VAL A 220 6.64 0.35 -1.28
CA VAL A 220 7.62 1.35 -0.82
C VAL A 220 6.87 2.51 -0.17
N VAL A 221 7.29 2.92 1.02
CA VAL A 221 6.93 4.20 1.60
C VAL A 221 7.97 5.23 1.19
N ARG A 222 7.52 6.31 0.60
CA ARG A 222 8.34 7.45 0.17
C ARG A 222 7.99 8.67 1.00
N VAL A 223 9.00 9.31 1.59
CA VAL A 223 8.85 10.51 2.41
C VAL A 223 9.84 11.56 1.92
N PRO A 224 9.38 12.61 1.20
CA PRO A 224 10.22 13.75 0.89
C PRO A 224 10.51 14.52 2.17
N VAL A 225 11.72 15.00 2.32
CA VAL A 225 12.18 15.83 3.45
C VAL A 225 12.54 17.19 2.91
N GLU A 226 11.81 18.20 3.31
CA GLU A 226 12.07 19.59 2.94
C GLU A 226 13.13 20.19 3.89
N PRO A 227 13.77 21.33 3.51
CA PRO A 227 14.76 21.98 4.36
C PRO A 227 14.22 22.42 5.73
N GLU A 228 12.89 22.67 5.79
CA GLU A 228 12.18 23.11 6.98
C GLU A 228 11.75 21.94 7.88
N ASP A 229 11.79 20.71 7.34
CA ASP A 229 11.41 19.51 8.11
C ASP A 229 12.57 19.12 9.06
N GLU A 230 12.29 19.14 10.34
CA GLU A 230 13.17 18.58 11.37
C GLU A 230 12.96 17.06 11.43
N LEU A 231 13.57 16.33 10.49
CA LEU A 231 13.55 14.87 10.57
C LEU A 231 14.29 14.43 11.84
N ASP A 232 13.55 13.93 12.80
CA ASP A 232 14.15 13.34 14.00
C ASP A 232 14.66 11.93 13.69
N GLU A 233 15.95 11.83 13.37
CA GLU A 233 16.60 10.53 13.10
C GLU A 233 16.46 9.55 14.28
N SER A 234 16.24 10.02 15.49
CA SER A 234 16.00 9.18 16.66
C SER A 234 14.64 8.45 16.59
N SER A 235 13.73 8.89 15.73
CA SER A 235 12.42 8.25 15.48
C SER A 235 12.50 7.08 14.49
N LEU A 236 13.56 6.94 13.69
CA LEU A 236 13.72 5.87 12.70
C LEU A 236 13.57 4.45 13.27
N PRO A 237 14.13 4.12 14.46
CA PRO A 237 13.90 2.82 15.08
C PRO A 237 12.43 2.55 15.40
N SER A 238 11.65 3.58 15.75
CA SER A 238 10.22 3.47 16.02
C SER A 238 9.42 3.21 14.75
N VAL A 239 9.78 3.87 13.64
CA VAL A 239 9.20 3.60 12.31
C VAL A 239 9.53 2.18 11.86
N THR A 240 10.80 1.76 12.03
CA THR A 240 11.22 0.38 11.69
C THR A 240 10.37 -0.63 12.44
N ARG A 241 10.22 -0.46 13.74
CA ARG A 241 9.41 -1.36 14.57
C ARG A 241 7.94 -1.38 14.12
N TYR A 242 7.36 -0.21 13.86
CA TYR A 242 5.99 -0.10 13.36
C TYR A 242 5.82 -0.82 12.02
N LEU A 243 6.67 -0.54 11.02
CA LEU A 243 6.59 -1.17 9.70
C LEU A 243 6.84 -2.68 9.78
N THR A 244 7.78 -3.15 10.61
CA THR A 244 8.01 -4.59 10.82
C THR A 244 6.73 -5.29 11.30
N ALA A 245 5.92 -4.63 12.13
CA ALA A 245 4.66 -5.18 12.61
C ALA A 245 3.52 -5.10 11.58
N VAL A 246 3.53 -4.07 10.70
CA VAL A 246 2.46 -3.82 9.71
C VAL A 246 2.70 -4.53 8.37
N VAL A 247 3.96 -4.73 7.97
CA VAL A 247 4.30 -5.38 6.69
C VAL A 247 3.61 -6.75 6.51
N PRO A 248 3.50 -7.64 7.51
CA PRO A 248 2.76 -8.89 7.37
C PRO A 248 1.27 -8.68 7.05
N VAL A 249 0.64 -7.63 7.59
CA VAL A 249 -0.78 -7.30 7.29
C VAL A 249 -0.92 -6.86 5.84
N LEU A 250 -0.06 -5.95 5.37
CA LEU A 250 -0.01 -5.53 3.97
C LEU A 250 0.30 -6.70 3.05
N GLY A 251 1.21 -7.59 3.46
CA GLY A 251 1.54 -8.82 2.74
C GLY A 251 0.35 -9.75 2.57
N ASN A 252 -0.44 -9.95 3.61
CA ASN A 252 -1.66 -10.74 3.55
C ASN A 252 -2.69 -10.13 2.58
N ILE A 253 -2.89 -8.81 2.62
CA ILE A 253 -3.76 -8.11 1.67
C ILE A 253 -3.25 -8.29 0.24
N TYR A 254 -1.95 -8.13 0.02
CA TYR A 254 -1.31 -8.34 -1.27
C TYR A 254 -1.49 -9.77 -1.78
N GLN A 255 -1.23 -10.78 -0.94
CA GLN A 255 -1.40 -12.20 -1.30
C GLN A 255 -2.85 -12.55 -1.60
N LEU A 256 -3.81 -12.04 -0.82
CA LEU A 256 -5.23 -12.21 -1.08
C LEU A 256 -5.66 -11.59 -2.41
N THR A 257 -5.18 -10.38 -2.70
CA THR A 257 -5.46 -9.69 -3.97
C THR A 257 -4.86 -10.47 -5.15
N ARG A 258 -3.60 -10.88 -5.03
CA ARG A 258 -2.91 -11.70 -6.04
C ARG A 258 -3.62 -13.04 -6.27
N SER A 259 -4.02 -13.71 -5.20
CA SER A 259 -4.77 -14.98 -5.28
C SER A 259 -6.13 -14.81 -5.96
N ARG A 260 -6.85 -13.74 -5.63
CA ARG A 260 -8.12 -13.39 -6.31
C ARG A 260 -7.89 -13.10 -7.79
N ASP A 261 -6.86 -12.33 -8.13
CA ASP A 261 -6.54 -12.03 -9.52
C ASP A 261 -6.18 -13.28 -10.33
N LEU A 262 -5.38 -14.18 -9.78
CA LEU A 262 -5.08 -15.46 -10.42
C LEU A 262 -6.35 -16.29 -10.59
N ALA A 263 -7.24 -16.33 -9.60
CA ALA A 263 -8.52 -17.03 -9.68
C ALA A 263 -9.52 -16.40 -10.68
N MET A 264 -9.28 -15.15 -11.15
CA MET A 264 -10.12 -14.44 -12.11
C MET A 264 -9.58 -14.44 -13.54
N ARG A 265 -8.41 -15.06 -13.77
CA ARG A 265 -7.82 -15.18 -15.12
C ARG A 265 -7.92 -16.58 -15.66
N ASP A 266 -7.92 -16.68 -16.99
CA ASP A 266 -7.78 -17.94 -17.72
C ASP A 266 -6.29 -18.32 -17.81
N ASP A 267 -5.95 -19.53 -17.40
CA ASP A 267 -4.56 -20.00 -17.31
C ASP A 267 -3.86 -20.04 -18.66
N LEU A 268 -4.59 -20.34 -19.74
CA LEU A 268 -4.03 -20.45 -21.07
C LEU A 268 -3.78 -19.09 -21.72
N THR A 269 -4.77 -18.21 -21.71
CA THR A 269 -4.77 -16.97 -22.49
C THR A 269 -4.40 -15.73 -21.70
N LYS A 270 -4.40 -15.83 -20.36
CA LYS A 270 -4.22 -14.70 -19.42
C LYS A 270 -5.30 -13.60 -19.52
N ALA A 271 -6.30 -13.75 -20.41
CA ALA A 271 -7.53 -12.98 -20.39
C ALA A 271 -8.28 -13.24 -19.06
N PHE A 272 -9.24 -12.41 -18.71
CA PHE A 272 -10.11 -12.72 -17.59
C PHE A 272 -10.94 -13.98 -17.88
N ASN A 273 -11.37 -14.68 -16.84
CA ASN A 273 -12.22 -15.86 -16.96
C ASN A 273 -13.71 -15.52 -16.80
N ARG A 274 -14.58 -16.51 -16.98
CA ARG A 274 -16.03 -16.34 -16.85
C ARG A 274 -16.46 -15.87 -15.47
N ARG A 275 -15.76 -16.26 -14.37
CA ARG A 275 -16.10 -15.80 -13.02
C ARG A 275 -15.91 -14.29 -12.88
N PHE A 276 -14.83 -13.77 -13.45
CA PHE A 276 -14.62 -12.32 -13.51
C PHE A 276 -15.72 -11.61 -14.29
N PHE A 277 -16.10 -12.17 -15.46
CA PHE A 277 -17.16 -11.60 -16.29
C PHE A 277 -18.46 -11.41 -15.50
N GLU A 278 -18.88 -12.46 -14.78
CA GLU A 278 -20.14 -12.43 -14.02
C GLU A 278 -20.13 -11.31 -12.94
N SER A 279 -19.03 -11.22 -12.18
CA SER A 279 -18.88 -10.21 -11.13
C SER A 279 -18.76 -8.79 -11.69
N TYR A 280 -17.90 -8.60 -12.70
CA TYR A 280 -17.64 -7.28 -13.28
C TYR A 280 -18.86 -6.72 -14.01
N LEU A 281 -19.64 -7.58 -14.68
CA LEU A 281 -20.83 -7.15 -15.39
C LEU A 281 -21.92 -6.64 -14.41
N ASP A 282 -22.07 -7.28 -13.24
CA ASP A 282 -22.99 -6.81 -12.19
C ASP A 282 -22.56 -5.41 -11.67
N GLU A 283 -21.26 -5.23 -11.42
CA GLU A 283 -20.71 -3.93 -10.99
C GLU A 283 -20.92 -2.84 -12.04
N GLU A 284 -20.67 -3.15 -13.33
CA GLU A 284 -20.78 -2.19 -14.42
C GLU A 284 -22.25 -1.81 -14.67
N MET A 285 -23.18 -2.75 -14.55
CA MET A 285 -24.61 -2.48 -14.63
C MET A 285 -25.07 -1.56 -13.49
N GLU A 286 -24.62 -1.82 -12.27
CA GLU A 286 -24.95 -0.96 -11.12
C GLU A 286 -24.36 0.44 -11.28
N ARG A 287 -23.10 0.53 -11.74
CA ARG A 287 -22.44 1.81 -12.07
C ARG A 287 -23.22 2.57 -13.14
N SER A 288 -23.59 1.91 -14.24
CA SER A 288 -24.31 2.53 -15.34
C SER A 288 -25.69 2.99 -14.94
N ARG A 289 -26.39 2.22 -14.08
CA ARG A 289 -27.67 2.63 -13.52
C ARG A 289 -27.56 3.87 -12.63
N ARG A 290 -26.49 3.95 -11.81
CA ARG A 290 -26.27 5.07 -10.88
C ARG A 290 -25.91 6.37 -11.60
N TYR A 291 -25.09 6.29 -12.65
CA TYR A 291 -24.57 7.48 -13.34
C TYR A 291 -25.25 7.76 -14.69
N GLY A 292 -26.20 6.94 -15.11
CA GLY A 292 -26.87 7.09 -16.41
C GLY A 292 -25.94 6.86 -17.59
N SER A 293 -24.85 6.07 -17.41
CA SER A 293 -23.87 5.80 -18.45
C SER A 293 -24.25 4.58 -19.29
N LEU A 294 -23.73 4.52 -20.51
CA LEU A 294 -23.88 3.39 -21.40
C LEU A 294 -22.65 2.47 -21.25
N PHE A 295 -22.83 1.18 -21.50
CA PHE A 295 -21.73 0.27 -21.78
C PHE A 295 -22.15 -0.78 -22.80
N SER A 296 -21.19 -1.36 -23.50
CA SER A 296 -21.45 -2.39 -24.49
C SER A 296 -20.70 -3.69 -24.17
N ILE A 297 -21.26 -4.82 -24.58
CA ILE A 297 -20.56 -6.09 -24.58
C ILE A 297 -20.43 -6.61 -26.02
N ILE A 298 -19.28 -7.24 -26.30
CA ILE A 298 -19.04 -7.92 -27.55
C ILE A 298 -18.78 -9.38 -27.24
N PHE A 299 -19.65 -10.28 -27.69
CA PHE A 299 -19.34 -11.71 -27.75
C PHE A 299 -18.65 -12.02 -29.06
N LEU A 300 -17.66 -12.87 -29.03
CA LEU A 300 -16.99 -13.35 -30.22
C LEU A 300 -16.64 -14.83 -30.08
N ASP A 301 -16.75 -15.56 -31.16
CA ASP A 301 -16.43 -16.98 -31.26
C ASP A 301 -15.51 -17.19 -32.46
N LEU A 302 -14.43 -17.96 -32.25
CA LEU A 302 -13.46 -18.24 -33.28
C LEU A 302 -14.03 -19.17 -34.34
N ASP A 303 -13.94 -18.77 -35.58
CA ASP A 303 -14.42 -19.58 -36.71
C ASP A 303 -13.46 -20.75 -36.94
N ASP A 304 -14.03 -21.95 -37.02
CA ASP A 304 -13.34 -23.17 -37.44
C ASP A 304 -12.12 -23.63 -36.60
N LEU A 305 -12.00 -23.17 -35.31
CA LEU A 305 -10.93 -23.63 -34.42
C LEU A 305 -10.94 -25.18 -34.25
N LYS A 306 -12.11 -25.79 -34.29
CA LYS A 306 -12.24 -27.26 -34.24
C LYS A 306 -11.52 -27.94 -35.39
N MET A 307 -11.53 -27.34 -36.61
CA MET A 307 -10.76 -27.87 -37.75
C MET A 307 -9.26 -27.77 -37.49
N VAL A 308 -8.78 -26.66 -36.93
CA VAL A 308 -7.38 -26.50 -36.55
C VAL A 308 -6.96 -27.58 -35.55
N ASN A 309 -7.78 -27.82 -34.51
CA ASN A 309 -7.53 -28.89 -33.54
C ASN A 309 -7.46 -30.28 -34.18
N ASN A 310 -8.36 -30.56 -35.13
CA ASN A 310 -8.40 -31.85 -35.82
C ASN A 310 -7.20 -32.09 -36.76
N PHE A 311 -6.73 -31.02 -37.42
CA PHE A 311 -5.61 -31.14 -38.39
C PHE A 311 -4.23 -31.03 -37.73
N TYR A 312 -4.07 -30.16 -36.74
CA TYR A 312 -2.77 -29.81 -36.15
C TYR A 312 -2.64 -30.19 -34.67
N GLY A 313 -3.69 -30.75 -34.07
CA GLY A 313 -3.72 -31.16 -32.69
C GLY A 313 -4.05 -30.04 -31.69
N HIS A 314 -4.47 -30.42 -30.49
CA HIS A 314 -4.91 -29.49 -29.43
C HIS A 314 -3.82 -28.54 -28.93
N LEU A 315 -2.54 -28.92 -29.01
CA LEU A 315 -1.44 -28.03 -28.65
C LEU A 315 -1.36 -26.83 -29.60
N THR A 316 -1.54 -27.06 -30.87
CA THR A 316 -1.58 -26.00 -31.90
C THR A 316 -2.79 -25.09 -31.67
N GLY A 317 -3.97 -25.67 -31.43
CA GLY A 317 -5.16 -24.87 -31.09
C GLY A 317 -5.00 -24.03 -29.82
N SER A 318 -4.30 -24.54 -28.81
CA SER A 318 -3.98 -23.78 -27.62
C SER A 318 -3.07 -22.56 -27.93
N ARG A 319 -2.08 -22.72 -28.80
CA ARG A 319 -1.23 -21.60 -29.25
C ARG A 319 -2.02 -20.59 -30.08
N VAL A 320 -2.96 -21.03 -30.90
CA VAL A 320 -3.89 -20.14 -31.64
C VAL A 320 -4.69 -19.31 -30.64
N LEU A 321 -5.27 -19.92 -29.61
CA LEU A 321 -6.02 -19.22 -28.56
C LEU A 321 -5.17 -18.17 -27.83
N GLN A 322 -3.93 -18.49 -27.48
CA GLN A 322 -3.00 -17.55 -26.84
C GLN A 322 -2.70 -16.34 -27.76
N GLU A 323 -2.45 -16.60 -29.03
CA GLU A 323 -2.13 -15.52 -29.95
C GLU A 323 -3.35 -14.66 -30.29
N VAL A 324 -4.52 -15.26 -30.40
CA VAL A 324 -5.80 -14.55 -30.56
C VAL A 324 -6.04 -13.63 -29.34
N ALA A 325 -5.88 -14.15 -28.12
CA ALA A 325 -6.03 -13.34 -26.91
C ALA A 325 -5.08 -12.13 -26.90
N LYS A 326 -3.81 -12.31 -27.27
CA LYS A 326 -2.84 -11.20 -27.39
C LYS A 326 -3.31 -10.15 -28.39
N ARG A 327 -3.79 -10.57 -29.58
CA ARG A 327 -4.29 -9.66 -30.60
C ARG A 327 -5.53 -8.90 -30.14
N ILE A 328 -6.45 -9.54 -29.41
CA ILE A 328 -7.63 -8.89 -28.84
C ILE A 328 -7.17 -7.86 -27.80
N LEU A 329 -6.31 -8.25 -26.85
CA LEU A 329 -5.80 -7.37 -25.80
C LEU A 329 -5.08 -6.14 -26.36
N SER A 330 -4.30 -6.29 -27.43
CA SER A 330 -3.62 -5.17 -28.09
C SER A 330 -4.56 -4.25 -28.87
N ALA A 331 -5.75 -4.74 -29.25
CA ALA A 331 -6.73 -3.99 -30.02
C ALA A 331 -7.76 -3.24 -29.17
N VAL A 332 -7.73 -3.37 -27.84
CA VAL A 332 -8.66 -2.71 -26.90
C VAL A 332 -7.93 -1.75 -25.97
N ARG A 333 -8.68 -0.93 -25.21
CA ARG A 333 -8.12 0.03 -24.24
C ARG A 333 -7.85 -0.68 -22.92
N GLY A 334 -6.99 -0.13 -22.08
CA GLY A 334 -6.73 -0.68 -20.74
C GLY A 334 -7.96 -0.75 -19.82
N ILE A 335 -8.95 0.13 -20.02
CA ILE A 335 -10.22 0.09 -19.28
C ILE A 335 -11.14 -1.03 -19.75
N ASP A 336 -11.05 -1.45 -21.03
CA ASP A 336 -11.86 -2.52 -21.60
C ASP A 336 -11.44 -3.86 -20.97
N LYS A 337 -12.38 -4.78 -20.78
CA LYS A 337 -12.12 -6.07 -20.15
C LYS A 337 -12.28 -7.19 -21.16
N VAL A 338 -11.20 -7.92 -21.43
CA VAL A 338 -11.19 -9.08 -22.32
C VAL A 338 -11.32 -10.34 -21.47
N VAL A 339 -12.32 -11.12 -21.76
CA VAL A 339 -12.70 -12.33 -21.03
C VAL A 339 -12.68 -13.52 -21.97
N ARG A 340 -12.10 -14.64 -21.55
CA ARG A 340 -12.35 -15.93 -22.20
C ARG A 340 -13.57 -16.56 -21.53
N PHE A 341 -14.68 -16.63 -22.26
CA PHE A 341 -15.98 -17.04 -21.76
C PHE A 341 -16.17 -18.56 -21.84
N GLY A 342 -15.66 -19.18 -22.90
CA GLY A 342 -15.73 -20.62 -23.17
C GLY A 342 -14.46 -21.15 -23.85
N GLY A 343 -14.53 -22.30 -24.48
CA GLY A 343 -13.40 -22.95 -25.16
C GLY A 343 -12.75 -22.07 -26.23
N ASP A 344 -13.54 -21.60 -27.18
CA ASP A 344 -13.22 -20.74 -28.33
C ASP A 344 -13.95 -19.40 -28.32
N GLU A 345 -14.67 -19.13 -27.21
CA GLU A 345 -15.49 -17.93 -27.04
C GLU A 345 -14.79 -16.90 -26.16
N PHE A 346 -14.79 -15.65 -26.60
CA PHE A 346 -14.34 -14.51 -25.83
C PHE A 346 -15.47 -13.49 -25.68
N CYS A 347 -15.38 -12.68 -24.63
CA CYS A 347 -16.23 -11.52 -24.44
C CYS A 347 -15.39 -10.29 -24.14
N ILE A 348 -15.81 -9.13 -24.65
CA ILE A 348 -15.17 -7.85 -24.34
C ILE A 348 -16.23 -6.95 -23.72
N ILE A 349 -15.96 -6.45 -22.49
CA ILE A 349 -16.82 -5.45 -21.84
C ILE A 349 -16.20 -4.08 -22.08
N LEU A 350 -16.99 -3.17 -22.60
CA LEU A 350 -16.60 -1.82 -23.02
C LEU A 350 -17.34 -0.77 -22.14
N PRO A 351 -16.77 -0.34 -21.02
CA PRO A 351 -17.35 0.73 -20.21
C PRO A 351 -17.50 2.03 -21.01
N GLN A 352 -18.53 2.81 -20.70
CA GLN A 352 -18.81 4.13 -21.31
C GLN A 352 -18.71 4.12 -22.86
N THR A 353 -19.26 3.08 -23.48
CA THR A 353 -19.14 2.84 -24.92
C THR A 353 -20.53 2.57 -25.49
N ASP A 354 -20.94 3.37 -26.44
CA ASP A 354 -22.20 3.19 -27.18
C ASP A 354 -22.09 2.12 -28.29
N GLN A 355 -23.19 1.87 -28.96
CA GLN A 355 -23.29 0.86 -30.02
C GLN A 355 -22.30 1.11 -31.16
N ASP A 356 -22.22 2.35 -31.67
CA ASP A 356 -21.39 2.67 -32.84
C ASP A 356 -19.90 2.56 -32.51
N GLN A 357 -19.53 3.02 -31.33
CA GLN A 357 -18.19 2.86 -30.77
C GLN A 357 -17.83 1.38 -30.57
N ALA A 358 -18.78 0.57 -30.08
CA ALA A 358 -18.58 -0.88 -29.91
C ALA A 358 -18.37 -1.58 -31.26
N VAL A 359 -19.13 -1.19 -32.30
CA VAL A 359 -18.92 -1.66 -33.69
C VAL A 359 -17.52 -1.32 -34.19
N ALA A 360 -17.04 -0.10 -33.89
CA ALA A 360 -15.68 0.30 -34.27
C ALA A 360 -14.62 -0.56 -33.58
N VAL A 361 -14.79 -0.85 -32.28
CA VAL A 361 -13.91 -1.75 -31.52
C VAL A 361 -13.94 -3.17 -32.09
N ALA A 362 -15.13 -3.74 -32.31
CA ALA A 362 -15.29 -5.07 -32.88
C ALA A 362 -14.60 -5.20 -34.28
N ASN A 363 -14.77 -4.19 -35.13
CA ASN A 363 -14.09 -4.17 -36.42
C ASN A 363 -12.57 -4.00 -36.30
N ARG A 364 -12.07 -3.27 -35.32
CA ARG A 364 -10.62 -3.15 -35.03
C ARG A 364 -10.06 -4.51 -34.61
N VAL A 365 -10.73 -5.22 -33.69
CA VAL A 365 -10.36 -6.56 -33.26
C VAL A 365 -10.39 -7.53 -34.46
N ARG A 366 -11.49 -7.55 -35.23
CA ARG A 366 -11.62 -8.38 -36.40
C ARG A 366 -10.49 -8.17 -37.40
N LYS A 367 -10.14 -6.92 -37.70
CA LYS A 367 -9.00 -6.59 -38.58
C LYS A 367 -7.68 -7.05 -37.98
N SER A 368 -7.47 -6.92 -36.66
CA SER A 368 -6.26 -7.39 -35.99
C SER A 368 -6.09 -8.90 -36.08
N LEU A 369 -7.19 -9.67 -35.98
CA LEU A 369 -7.17 -11.12 -36.15
C LEU A 369 -6.78 -11.54 -37.57
N THR A 370 -7.23 -10.79 -38.60
CA THR A 370 -7.02 -11.11 -40.01
C THR A 370 -5.81 -10.42 -40.67
N ALA A 371 -5.12 -9.51 -39.95
CA ALA A 371 -4.03 -8.69 -40.47
C ALA A 371 -2.82 -9.51 -40.93
N SER A 372 -2.57 -10.63 -40.29
CA SER A 372 -1.50 -11.56 -40.65
C SER A 372 -1.86 -12.96 -40.17
N SER A 373 -1.45 -13.97 -40.92
CA SER A 373 -1.52 -15.36 -40.47
C SER A 373 -0.74 -15.57 -39.18
N LEU A 374 -1.13 -16.56 -38.41
CA LEU A 374 -0.43 -16.96 -37.18
C LEU A 374 0.71 -17.88 -37.55
N HIS A 375 1.95 -17.43 -37.38
CA HIS A 375 3.15 -18.26 -37.54
C HIS A 375 3.44 -18.93 -36.18
N LEU A 376 3.01 -20.17 -36.02
CA LEU A 376 3.14 -20.91 -34.76
C LEU A 376 4.43 -21.73 -34.70
N ASP A 377 4.93 -22.18 -35.88
CA ASP A 377 6.23 -22.85 -36.08
C ASP A 377 6.70 -22.57 -37.52
N GLU A 378 7.96 -22.91 -37.83
CA GLU A 378 8.56 -22.67 -39.17
C GLU A 378 7.73 -23.19 -40.37
N LYS A 379 6.78 -24.11 -40.15
CA LYS A 379 6.00 -24.78 -41.20
C LYS A 379 4.48 -24.62 -41.04
N VAL A 380 3.98 -23.98 -39.97
CA VAL A 380 2.55 -23.90 -39.70
C VAL A 380 2.09 -22.45 -39.72
N GLU A 381 1.36 -22.13 -40.79
CA GLU A 381 0.71 -20.84 -41.00
C GLU A 381 -0.81 -21.02 -40.96
N ILE A 382 -1.48 -20.37 -40.00
CA ILE A 382 -2.92 -20.49 -39.76
C ILE A 382 -3.57 -19.12 -39.87
N SER A 383 -4.57 -19.02 -40.72
CA SER A 383 -5.49 -17.88 -40.75
C SER A 383 -6.69 -18.20 -39.87
N ILE A 384 -7.02 -17.30 -38.94
CA ILE A 384 -8.17 -17.46 -38.06
C ILE A 384 -9.07 -16.23 -38.16
N THR A 385 -10.37 -16.46 -38.19
CA THR A 385 -11.39 -15.41 -38.14
C THR A 385 -12.29 -15.60 -36.93
N ALA A 386 -13.15 -14.64 -36.66
CA ALA A 386 -14.15 -14.71 -35.58
C ALA A 386 -15.47 -14.07 -36.01
N SER A 387 -16.55 -14.58 -35.47
CA SER A 387 -17.90 -14.03 -35.61
C SER A 387 -18.22 -13.22 -34.34
N PHE A 388 -18.74 -12.00 -34.51
CA PHE A 388 -18.95 -11.04 -33.41
C PHE A 388 -20.44 -10.71 -33.27
N GLY A 389 -20.89 -10.57 -32.00
CA GLY A 389 -22.21 -10.09 -31.66
C GLY A 389 -22.12 -8.98 -30.59
N ILE A 390 -22.84 -7.88 -30.75
CA ILE A 390 -22.78 -6.70 -29.89
C ILE A 390 -24.14 -6.43 -29.30
N ALA A 391 -24.16 -6.17 -27.99
CA ALA A 391 -25.29 -5.60 -27.28
C ALA A 391 -24.87 -4.45 -26.37
N THR A 392 -25.72 -3.42 -26.26
CA THR A 392 -25.47 -2.20 -25.48
C THR A 392 -26.52 -2.05 -24.42
N TYR A 393 -26.12 -1.78 -23.19
CA TYR A 393 -26.97 -1.43 -22.08
C TYR A 393 -27.15 0.12 -22.02
N PRO A 394 -28.37 0.64 -21.78
CA PRO A 394 -29.65 -0.05 -21.65
C PRO A 394 -30.40 -0.22 -22.99
N THR A 395 -29.78 0.10 -24.13
CA THR A 395 -30.41 0.17 -25.45
C THR A 395 -31.05 -1.15 -25.89
N HIS A 396 -30.34 -2.25 -25.73
CA HIS A 396 -30.79 -3.57 -26.18
C HIS A 396 -31.35 -4.44 -25.06
N ALA A 397 -30.97 -4.16 -23.82
CA ALA A 397 -31.46 -4.88 -22.64
C ALA A 397 -31.23 -4.09 -21.38
N VAL A 398 -32.06 -4.33 -20.36
CA VAL A 398 -31.97 -3.71 -19.03
C VAL A 398 -31.62 -4.72 -17.92
N THR A 399 -31.58 -6.03 -18.27
CA THR A 399 -31.11 -7.09 -17.38
C THR A 399 -29.82 -7.68 -17.91
N LYS A 400 -29.01 -8.28 -17.02
CA LYS A 400 -27.76 -8.95 -17.35
C LYS A 400 -27.97 -10.13 -18.30
N GLU A 401 -28.93 -10.96 -17.98
CA GLU A 401 -29.28 -12.17 -18.72
C GLU A 401 -29.73 -11.83 -20.14
N ASP A 402 -30.55 -10.81 -20.28
CA ASP A 402 -31.01 -10.37 -21.61
C ASP A 402 -29.87 -9.75 -22.42
N LEU A 403 -29.01 -8.96 -21.79
CA LEU A 403 -27.87 -8.34 -22.47
C LEU A 403 -26.92 -9.41 -23.05
N ILE A 404 -26.59 -10.41 -22.25
CA ILE A 404 -25.77 -11.55 -22.66
C ILE A 404 -26.47 -12.29 -23.83
N ARG A 405 -27.73 -12.63 -23.66
CA ARG A 405 -28.51 -13.34 -24.66
C ARG A 405 -28.58 -12.60 -25.99
N GLN A 406 -28.77 -11.29 -25.96
CA GLN A 406 -28.81 -10.45 -27.15
C GLN A 406 -27.50 -10.43 -27.92
N ALA A 407 -26.36 -10.30 -27.21
CA ALA A 407 -25.06 -10.33 -27.82
C ALA A 407 -24.75 -11.72 -28.41
N ASP A 408 -25.06 -12.78 -27.67
CA ASP A 408 -24.87 -14.18 -28.14
C ASP A 408 -25.70 -14.49 -29.39
N GLN A 409 -26.99 -14.12 -29.41
CA GLN A 409 -27.87 -14.30 -30.58
C GLN A 409 -27.34 -13.54 -31.80
N ALA A 410 -26.86 -12.32 -31.62
CA ALA A 410 -26.26 -11.54 -32.69
C ALA A 410 -25.00 -12.23 -33.25
N MET A 411 -24.13 -12.74 -32.39
CA MET A 411 -22.94 -13.52 -32.77
C MET A 411 -23.33 -14.81 -33.53
N TYR A 412 -24.31 -15.56 -33.01
CA TYR A 412 -24.75 -16.80 -33.63
C TYR A 412 -25.33 -16.60 -35.03
N ARG A 413 -26.09 -15.50 -35.25
CA ARG A 413 -26.56 -15.14 -36.60
C ARG A 413 -25.40 -14.96 -37.60
N VAL A 414 -24.35 -14.27 -37.16
CA VAL A 414 -23.14 -14.09 -37.98
C VAL A 414 -22.45 -15.42 -38.23
N LYS A 415 -22.26 -16.24 -37.18
CA LYS A 415 -21.57 -17.53 -37.27
C LYS A 415 -22.28 -18.51 -38.20
N SER A 416 -23.64 -18.49 -38.23
CA SER A 416 -24.45 -19.37 -39.05
C SER A 416 -24.61 -18.90 -40.50
N THR A 417 -24.23 -17.68 -40.85
CA THR A 417 -24.43 -17.12 -42.20
C THR A 417 -23.10 -16.80 -42.89
N THR A 418 -22.44 -15.70 -42.47
CA THR A 418 -21.33 -15.12 -43.22
C THR A 418 -19.97 -15.44 -42.60
N LYS A 419 -19.91 -15.74 -41.28
CA LYS A 419 -18.66 -15.75 -40.52
C LYS A 419 -17.85 -14.45 -40.70
N ASN A 420 -16.78 -14.29 -39.93
CA ASN A 420 -15.86 -13.14 -40.03
C ASN A 420 -16.57 -11.79 -40.19
N ALA A 421 -17.62 -11.55 -39.44
CA ALA A 421 -18.44 -10.34 -39.51
C ALA A 421 -18.92 -9.90 -38.12
N VAL A 422 -19.50 -8.69 -38.03
CA VAL A 422 -20.01 -8.09 -36.84
C VAL A 422 -21.53 -7.99 -36.94
N GLY A 423 -22.26 -8.59 -36.00
CA GLY A 423 -23.69 -8.53 -35.86
C GLY A 423 -24.09 -7.63 -34.68
N LEU A 424 -25.19 -6.91 -34.83
CA LEU A 424 -25.79 -6.11 -33.77
C LEU A 424 -27.02 -6.83 -33.20
N ALA A 425 -27.21 -6.70 -31.89
CA ALA A 425 -28.48 -7.04 -31.26
C ALA A 425 -29.61 -6.19 -31.86
N THR A 426 -30.78 -6.76 -31.97
CA THR A 426 -31.97 -6.04 -32.41
C THR A 426 -33.03 -6.08 -31.31
N ILE A 427 -33.82 -5.02 -31.19
CA ILE A 427 -34.87 -4.91 -30.13
C ILE A 427 -35.89 -6.04 -30.25
N GLU A 428 -36.11 -6.60 -31.46
CA GLU A 428 -36.97 -7.73 -31.71
C GLU A 428 -36.47 -9.07 -31.12
N ASP A 429 -35.19 -9.20 -30.89
CA ASP A 429 -34.58 -10.41 -30.30
C ASP A 429 -34.92 -10.54 -28.80
N ALA A 430 -35.37 -9.47 -28.15
CA ALA A 430 -35.73 -9.47 -26.73
C ALA A 430 -36.92 -10.40 -26.39
N THR A 431 -37.69 -10.83 -27.37
CA THR A 431 -38.91 -11.60 -27.21
C THR A 431 -38.88 -13.05 -27.67
N LYS A 432 -37.77 -13.53 -28.30
CA LYS A 432 -37.69 -14.91 -28.84
C LYS A 432 -37.03 -15.87 -27.84
N PRO A 433 -37.65 -17.02 -27.53
CA PRO A 433 -37.01 -18.08 -26.76
C PRO A 433 -35.85 -18.72 -27.50
N ILE A 434 -34.82 -19.13 -26.79
CA ILE A 434 -33.67 -19.86 -27.32
C ILE A 434 -34.16 -21.22 -27.85
N PRO A 435 -33.84 -21.65 -29.09
CA PRO A 435 -34.03 -23.03 -29.48
C PRO A 435 -33.10 -23.91 -28.65
N ILE A 436 -33.67 -24.89 -27.97
CA ILE A 436 -33.00 -25.89 -27.13
C ILE A 436 -32.16 -26.82 -28.01
#